data_e3b1cb35aecd26340824d71991cfc78b
#
_entry.id   e3b1cb35aecd26340824d71991cfc78b
#
_cell.length_a   1.000
_cell.length_b   1.000
_cell.length_c   1.000
_cell.angle_alpha   90.00
_cell.angle_beta   90.00
_cell.angle_gamma   90.00
#
_symmetry.space_group_name_H-M   'P 1'
#
loop_
_entity.id
_entity.type
_entity.pdbx_description
1 polymer ?
#
loop_
_entity_poly.entity_id
_entity_poly.type
_entity_poly.pdbx_seq_one_letter_code
_entity_poly.pdbx_strand_id
1 'polypeptide(L)'
;MIKFIGEYTAKVDDKGRVVFPAALKAQMQVGNGPADLRFVIKKDLWEPCLEMYTLAEWERQSEEINSKINPLNRDHSAFWREYTRHRCIAEPEAKLGRMAIPKTLLESIGAGRELVFCGCDHKIEIWGKEQFENSSLSSEQFISLTESISLK
;
A
#
# COMPACT_ATOMS: atom_id res chain seq x y z
N MET A 1 8.64 15.82 1.34
CA MET A 1 8.00 14.53 1.68
C MET A 1 6.84 14.29 0.72
N ILE A 2 6.79 13.10 0.16
CA ILE A 2 5.70 12.74 -0.76
C ILE A 2 4.43 12.44 0.04
N LYS A 3 3.32 13.02 -0.40
CA LYS A 3 2.01 12.72 0.19
C LYS A 3 1.06 12.32 -0.93
N PHE A 4 0.57 11.09 -0.86
CA PHE A 4 -0.38 10.57 -1.84
C PHE A 4 -1.81 10.92 -1.44
N ILE A 5 -2.53 11.54 -2.36
CA ILE A 5 -3.89 12.03 -2.11
C ILE A 5 -4.79 11.61 -3.27
N GLY A 6 -5.97 11.10 -2.91
CA GLY A 6 -7.02 10.79 -3.86
C GLY A 6 -7.25 9.29 -4.05
N GLU A 7 -8.36 8.98 -4.67
CA GLU A 7 -8.80 7.63 -4.96
C GLU A 7 -8.95 7.47 -6.46
N TYR A 8 -8.38 6.40 -7.02
CA TYR A 8 -8.35 6.18 -8.46
C TYR A 8 -8.64 4.73 -8.76
N THR A 9 -9.52 4.47 -9.72
CA THR A 9 -9.81 3.11 -10.16
C THR A 9 -8.91 2.72 -11.32
N ALA A 10 -8.57 1.43 -11.38
CA ALA A 10 -7.78 0.88 -12.47
C ALA A 10 -8.18 -0.58 -12.69
N LYS A 11 -7.98 -1.08 -13.92
CA LYS A 11 -8.33 -2.46 -14.25
C LYS A 11 -7.06 -3.29 -14.40
N VAL A 12 -7.11 -4.50 -13.87
CA VAL A 12 -6.05 -5.49 -14.03
C VAL A 12 -6.24 -6.18 -15.37
N ASP A 13 -5.18 -6.28 -16.18
CA ASP A 13 -5.24 -7.00 -17.45
C ASP A 13 -5.09 -8.51 -17.21
N ASP A 14 -5.16 -9.28 -18.30
CA ASP A 14 -5.10 -10.75 -18.24
C ASP A 14 -3.75 -11.28 -17.74
N LYS A 15 -2.72 -10.43 -17.76
CA LYS A 15 -1.37 -10.79 -17.30
C LYS A 15 -1.07 -10.30 -15.88
N GLY A 16 -2.08 -9.79 -15.17
CA GLY A 16 -1.89 -9.27 -13.83
C GLY A 16 -1.24 -7.89 -13.77
N ARG A 17 -1.26 -7.14 -14.85
CA ARG A 17 -0.69 -5.81 -14.89
C ARG A 17 -1.80 -4.76 -14.74
N VAL A 18 -1.45 -3.66 -14.11
CA VAL A 18 -2.35 -2.51 -13.89
C VAL A 18 -1.58 -1.23 -14.18
N VAL A 19 -2.26 -0.24 -14.74
CA VAL A 19 -1.66 1.07 -14.99
C VAL A 19 -1.65 1.84 -13.68
N PHE A 20 -0.46 2.27 -13.25
CA PHE A 20 -0.34 3.12 -12.07
C PHE A 20 -0.99 4.46 -12.34
N PRO A 21 -1.87 4.96 -11.44
CA PRO A 21 -2.58 6.22 -11.68
C PRO A 21 -1.65 7.40 -11.93
N ALA A 22 -1.86 8.09 -13.05
CA ALA A 22 -1.01 9.20 -13.44
C ALA A 22 -1.01 10.32 -12.40
N ALA A 23 -2.14 10.54 -11.74
CA ALA A 23 -2.24 11.57 -10.71
C ALA A 23 -1.37 11.27 -9.49
N LEU A 24 -1.27 10.00 -9.11
CA LEU A 24 -0.38 9.60 -8.03
C LEU A 24 1.09 9.70 -8.43
N LYS A 25 1.38 9.34 -9.69
CA LYS A 25 2.74 9.50 -10.23
C LYS A 25 3.18 10.96 -10.20
N ALA A 26 2.28 11.88 -10.57
CA ALA A 26 2.57 13.31 -10.57
C ALA A 26 2.90 13.83 -9.17
N GLN A 27 2.29 13.27 -8.13
CA GLN A 27 2.55 13.65 -6.74
C GLN A 27 3.93 13.22 -6.23
N MET A 28 4.59 12.34 -6.96
CA MET A 28 5.93 11.86 -6.59
C MET A 28 7.04 12.79 -7.06
N GLN A 29 6.73 13.75 -7.91
CA GLN A 29 7.73 14.66 -8.44
C GLN A 29 8.14 15.67 -7.37
N VAL A 30 9.31 15.47 -6.80
CA VAL A 30 9.88 16.34 -5.78
C VAL A 30 11.24 16.83 -6.28
N GLY A 31 11.37 18.13 -6.48
CA GLY A 31 12.62 18.71 -6.95
C GLY A 31 12.87 18.52 -8.44
N ASN A 32 14.13 18.65 -8.86
CA ASN A 32 14.55 18.67 -10.26
C ASN A 32 15.24 17.38 -10.67
N GLY A 33 14.65 16.29 -10.51
CA GLY A 33 15.22 15.03 -10.94
C GLY A 33 14.14 14.01 -11.24
N PRO A 34 14.50 12.89 -11.87
CA PRO A 34 13.52 11.83 -12.09
C PRO A 34 13.08 11.25 -10.75
N ALA A 35 11.78 11.02 -10.61
CA ALA A 35 11.25 10.35 -9.42
C ALA A 35 11.68 8.88 -9.42
N ASP A 36 11.96 8.35 -8.23
CA ASP A 36 12.17 6.92 -8.04
C ASP A 36 10.79 6.27 -7.99
N LEU A 37 10.47 5.49 -9.03
CA LEU A 37 9.17 4.86 -9.18
C LEU A 37 9.13 3.42 -8.66
N ARG A 38 10.13 3.01 -7.89
CA ARG A 38 10.13 1.69 -7.30
C ARG A 38 9.34 1.69 -6.00
N PHE A 39 8.49 0.69 -5.85
CA PHE A 39 7.63 0.55 -4.68
C PHE A 39 7.79 -0.82 -4.05
N VAL A 40 7.57 -0.89 -2.76
CA VAL A 40 7.37 -2.15 -2.06
C VAL A 40 5.88 -2.34 -1.85
N ILE A 41 5.35 -3.47 -2.29
CA ILE A 41 3.95 -3.83 -2.12
C ILE A 41 3.87 -5.02 -1.19
N LYS A 42 3.01 -4.94 -0.18
CA LYS A 42 2.78 -6.01 0.79
C LYS A 42 1.33 -6.01 1.26
N LYS A 43 0.90 -7.15 1.82
CA LYS A 43 -0.44 -7.25 2.40
C LYS A 43 -0.52 -6.44 3.70
N ASP A 44 -1.61 -5.72 3.90
CA ASP A 44 -1.90 -5.05 5.16
C ASP A 44 -2.06 -6.07 6.30
N LEU A 45 -1.71 -5.66 7.52
CA LEU A 45 -1.80 -6.55 8.67
C LEU A 45 -3.23 -6.97 9.01
N TRP A 46 -4.18 -6.07 8.84
CA TRP A 46 -5.55 -6.29 9.32
C TRP A 46 -6.60 -6.32 8.22
N GLU A 47 -6.44 -5.51 7.20
CA GLU A 47 -7.47 -5.27 6.21
C GLU A 47 -7.22 -6.02 4.90
N PRO A 48 -8.26 -6.32 4.11
CA PRO A 48 -8.06 -6.98 2.82
C PRO A 48 -7.62 -6.00 1.74
N CYS A 49 -6.45 -5.40 1.95
CA CYS A 49 -5.84 -4.49 1.00
C CYS A 49 -4.34 -4.70 0.97
N LEU A 50 -3.71 -4.15 -0.06
CA LEU A 50 -2.25 -4.11 -0.16
C LEU A 50 -1.78 -2.72 0.23
N GLU A 51 -0.61 -2.67 0.84
CA GLU A 51 0.09 -1.42 1.12
C GLU A 51 1.21 -1.25 0.09
N MET A 52 1.32 -0.04 -0.44
CA MET A 52 2.31 0.30 -1.46
C MET A 52 3.11 1.48 -0.96
N TYR A 53 4.41 1.27 -0.72
CA TYR A 53 5.32 2.26 -0.18
C TYR A 53 6.40 2.60 -1.19
N THR A 54 6.84 3.87 -1.25
CA THR A 54 8.10 4.18 -1.94
C THR A 54 9.23 3.44 -1.22
N LEU A 55 10.34 3.19 -1.90
CA LEU A 55 11.48 2.53 -1.25
C LEU A 55 11.96 3.30 -0.02
N ALA A 56 12.03 4.62 -0.12
CA ALA A 56 12.47 5.46 1.00
C ALA A 56 11.55 5.32 2.21
N GLU A 57 10.23 5.38 2.00
CA GLU A 57 9.28 5.23 3.10
C GLU A 57 9.28 3.82 3.66
N TRP A 58 9.43 2.81 2.81
CA TRP A 58 9.55 1.44 3.27
C TRP A 58 10.78 1.24 4.17
N GLU A 59 11.93 1.79 3.77
CA GLU A 59 13.15 1.72 4.59
C GLU A 59 12.93 2.36 5.95
N ARG A 60 12.36 3.56 5.97
CA ARG A 60 12.08 4.27 7.23
C ARG A 60 11.16 3.44 8.13
N GLN A 61 10.07 2.94 7.59
CA GLN A 61 9.08 2.21 8.37
C GLN A 61 9.60 0.86 8.85
N SER A 62 10.29 0.14 7.97
CA SER A 62 10.83 -1.17 8.34
C SER A 62 11.93 -1.06 9.41
N GLU A 63 12.75 -0.03 9.34
CA GLU A 63 13.74 0.23 10.39
C GLU A 63 13.09 0.54 11.73
N GLU A 64 12.03 1.36 11.72
CA GLU A 64 11.30 1.68 12.94
C GLU A 64 10.70 0.43 13.58
N ILE A 65 10.04 -0.40 12.78
CA ILE A 65 9.44 -1.64 13.28
C ILE A 65 10.53 -2.61 13.75
N ASN A 66 11.58 -2.77 12.95
CA ASN A 66 12.68 -3.68 13.30
C ASN A 66 13.39 -3.27 14.58
N SER A 67 13.45 -1.97 14.87
CA SER A 67 14.06 -1.49 16.13
C SER A 67 13.33 -1.99 17.37
N LYS A 68 12.08 -2.37 17.23
CA LYS A 68 11.25 -2.91 18.33
C LYS A 68 11.33 -4.44 18.43
N ILE A 69 12.02 -5.08 17.52
CA ILE A 69 12.17 -6.52 17.46
C ILE A 69 13.39 -6.95 18.27
N ASN A 70 13.17 -7.87 19.20
CA ASN A 70 14.27 -8.49 19.91
C ASN A 70 14.65 -9.79 19.18
N PRO A 71 15.84 -9.85 18.55
CA PRO A 71 16.22 -11.02 17.75
C PRO A 71 16.39 -12.31 18.60
N LEU A 72 16.48 -12.17 19.90
CA LEU A 72 16.59 -13.32 20.81
C LEU A 72 15.21 -13.81 21.26
N ASN A 73 14.14 -13.14 20.87
CA ASN A 73 12.78 -13.55 21.19
C ASN A 73 12.17 -14.29 20.02
N ARG A 74 11.75 -15.53 20.26
CA ARG A 74 11.23 -16.42 19.21
C ARG A 74 9.97 -15.87 18.55
N ASP A 75 9.06 -15.29 19.35
CA ASP A 75 7.81 -14.73 18.84
C ASP A 75 8.07 -13.49 17.98
N HIS A 76 9.02 -12.65 18.37
CA HIS A 76 9.42 -11.51 17.58
C HIS A 76 9.99 -11.93 16.21
N SER A 77 10.82 -12.98 16.21
CA SER A 77 11.37 -13.50 14.96
C SER A 77 10.27 -14.07 14.06
N ALA A 78 9.31 -14.78 14.64
CA ALA A 78 8.17 -15.28 13.87
C ALA A 78 7.32 -14.16 13.29
N PHE A 79 7.07 -13.13 14.08
CA PHE A 79 6.37 -11.94 13.61
C PHE A 79 7.09 -11.31 12.41
N TRP A 80 8.39 -11.08 12.55
CA TRP A 80 9.16 -10.42 11.49
C TRP A 80 9.17 -11.23 10.20
N ARG A 81 9.28 -12.56 10.30
CA ARG A 81 9.24 -13.46 9.15
C ARG A 81 7.90 -13.36 8.43
N GLU A 82 6.81 -13.35 9.18
CA GLU A 82 5.48 -13.25 8.60
C GLU A 82 5.22 -11.86 8.03
N TYR A 83 5.66 -10.82 8.74
CA TYR A 83 5.50 -9.42 8.32
C TYR A 83 6.20 -9.14 6.98
N THR A 84 7.35 -9.77 6.76
CA THR A 84 8.14 -9.53 5.54
C THR A 84 7.84 -10.53 4.42
N ARG A 85 6.96 -11.50 4.66
CA ARG A 85 6.63 -12.52 3.66
C ARG A 85 5.76 -11.94 2.56
N HIS A 86 5.94 -12.47 1.34
CA HIS A 86 5.13 -12.15 0.16
C HIS A 86 5.13 -10.68 -0.30
N ARG A 87 6.08 -9.90 0.20
CA ARG A 87 6.28 -8.55 -0.33
C ARG A 87 7.02 -8.62 -1.66
N CYS A 88 6.82 -7.62 -2.49
CA CYS A 88 7.51 -7.53 -3.77
C CYS A 88 7.89 -6.09 -4.07
N ILE A 89 8.83 -5.94 -5.00
CA ILE A 89 9.15 -4.62 -5.55
C ILE A 89 8.43 -4.52 -6.89
N ALA A 90 7.72 -3.43 -7.09
CA ALA A 90 7.03 -3.13 -8.33
C ALA A 90 7.46 -1.78 -8.85
N GLU A 91 7.56 -1.67 -10.16
CA GLU A 91 7.92 -0.41 -10.80
C GLU A 91 7.06 -0.22 -12.04
N PRO A 92 6.28 0.87 -12.13
CA PRO A 92 5.57 1.18 -13.36
C PRO A 92 6.54 1.36 -14.51
N GLU A 93 6.27 0.73 -15.65
CA GLU A 93 7.12 0.89 -16.83
C GLU A 93 7.03 2.32 -17.38
N ALA A 94 8.09 2.77 -18.02
CA ALA A 94 8.19 4.14 -18.50
C ALA A 94 7.15 4.47 -19.57
N LYS A 95 6.79 3.50 -20.41
CA LYS A 95 6.00 3.73 -21.61
C LYS A 95 4.52 3.96 -21.34
N LEU A 96 3.88 3.00 -20.64
CA LEU A 96 2.43 3.04 -20.37
C LEU A 96 2.10 3.11 -18.89
N GLY A 97 3.10 3.06 -18.02
CA GLY A 97 2.89 3.07 -16.58
C GLY A 97 2.32 1.77 -16.03
N ARG A 98 2.42 0.68 -16.77
CA ARG A 98 1.93 -0.62 -16.31
C ARG A 98 2.90 -1.23 -15.32
N MET A 99 2.36 -1.86 -14.29
CA MET A 99 3.15 -2.61 -13.33
C MET A 99 2.46 -3.94 -13.03
N ALA A 100 3.25 -4.95 -12.71
CA ALA A 100 2.73 -6.26 -12.35
C ALA A 100 2.53 -6.35 -10.84
N ILE A 101 1.37 -6.84 -10.43
CA ILE A 101 1.10 -7.18 -9.05
C ILE A 101 0.97 -8.70 -8.99
N PRO A 102 1.76 -9.39 -8.16
CA PRO A 102 1.68 -10.85 -8.07
C PRO A 102 0.27 -11.34 -7.81
N LYS A 103 -0.12 -12.38 -8.51
CA LYS A 103 -1.45 -12.96 -8.40
C LYS A 103 -1.78 -13.38 -6.97
N THR A 104 -0.78 -13.90 -6.25
CA THR A 104 -0.97 -14.29 -4.85
C THR A 104 -1.38 -13.12 -3.96
N LEU A 105 -0.81 -11.94 -4.21
CA LEU A 105 -1.20 -10.74 -3.46
C LEU A 105 -2.61 -10.29 -3.82
N LEU A 106 -2.96 -10.30 -5.11
CA LEU A 106 -4.31 -9.93 -5.53
C LEU A 106 -5.36 -10.91 -4.97
N GLU A 107 -5.07 -12.19 -4.97
CA GLU A 107 -5.95 -13.19 -4.38
C GLU A 107 -6.10 -12.99 -2.86
N SER A 108 -5.02 -12.61 -2.19
CA SER A 108 -5.03 -12.43 -0.73
C SER A 108 -6.00 -11.33 -0.27
N ILE A 109 -6.34 -10.39 -1.16
CA ILE A 109 -7.27 -9.31 -0.84
C ILE A 109 -8.64 -9.51 -1.48
N GLY A 110 -8.87 -10.65 -2.15
CA GLY A 110 -10.13 -10.95 -2.81
C GLY A 110 -10.43 -10.05 -3.99
N ALA A 111 -9.39 -9.51 -4.63
CA ALA A 111 -9.57 -8.55 -5.72
C ALA A 111 -10.09 -9.23 -6.99
N GLY A 112 -11.06 -8.57 -7.63
CA GLY A 112 -11.47 -8.91 -8.99
C GLY A 112 -10.63 -8.14 -10.01
N ARG A 113 -11.23 -7.75 -11.13
CA ARG A 113 -10.53 -7.03 -12.19
C ARG A 113 -10.37 -5.54 -11.93
N GLU A 114 -11.21 -4.96 -11.10
CA GLU A 114 -11.15 -3.54 -10.79
C GLU A 114 -10.52 -3.31 -9.43
N LEU A 115 -9.53 -2.43 -9.41
CA LEU A 115 -8.81 -2.05 -8.20
C LEU A 115 -9.06 -0.57 -7.90
N VAL A 116 -8.94 -0.22 -6.63
CA VAL A 116 -8.92 1.18 -6.18
C VAL A 116 -7.55 1.45 -5.56
N PHE A 117 -6.88 2.48 -6.06
CA PHE A 117 -5.66 3.01 -5.46
C PHE A 117 -6.05 4.19 -4.58
N CYS A 118 -5.83 4.08 -3.30
CA CYS A 118 -6.21 5.09 -2.32
C CYS A 118 -4.97 5.72 -1.70
N GLY A 119 -4.78 7.01 -1.92
CA GLY A 119 -3.67 7.75 -1.31
C GLY A 119 -3.93 7.97 0.18
N CYS A 120 -2.99 7.54 1.00
CA CYS A 120 -3.06 7.66 2.46
C CYS A 120 -1.82 8.39 2.98
N ASP A 121 -1.48 9.52 2.38
CA ASP A 121 -0.31 10.35 2.65
C ASP A 121 1.00 9.57 2.45
N HIS A 122 1.50 8.90 3.47
CA HIS A 122 2.82 8.23 3.41
C HIS A 122 2.82 6.91 2.63
N LYS A 123 1.65 6.43 2.23
CA LYS A 123 1.51 5.18 1.48
C LYS A 123 0.32 5.24 0.54
N ILE A 124 0.23 4.24 -0.33
CA ILE A 124 -0.95 4.01 -1.15
C ILE A 124 -1.52 2.67 -0.71
N GLU A 125 -2.85 2.59 -0.57
CA GLU A 125 -3.53 1.32 -0.38
C GLU A 125 -4.14 0.86 -1.69
N ILE A 126 -4.04 -0.43 -1.97
CA ILE A 126 -4.65 -1.04 -3.15
C ILE A 126 -5.73 -2.00 -2.67
N TRP A 127 -6.94 -1.73 -3.08
CA TRP A 127 -8.12 -2.52 -2.72
C TRP A 127 -8.77 -3.11 -3.96
N GLY A 128 -9.41 -4.27 -3.83
CA GLY A 128 -10.42 -4.65 -4.80
C GLY A 128 -11.57 -3.65 -4.68
N LYS A 129 -12.19 -3.29 -5.80
CA LYS A 129 -13.23 -2.25 -5.81
C LYS A 129 -14.39 -2.58 -4.88
N GLU A 130 -14.86 -3.82 -4.91
CA GLU A 130 -15.96 -4.25 -4.05
C GLU A 130 -15.58 -4.18 -2.57
N GLN A 131 -14.39 -4.65 -2.23
CA GLN A 131 -13.89 -4.61 -0.87
C GLN A 131 -13.73 -3.18 -0.37
N PHE A 132 -13.28 -2.28 -1.25
CA PHE A 132 -13.14 -0.87 -0.90
C PHE A 132 -14.49 -0.23 -0.59
N GLU A 133 -15.50 -0.49 -1.41
CA GLU A 133 -16.85 0.03 -1.20
C GLU A 133 -17.45 -0.46 0.11
N ASN A 134 -17.10 -1.66 0.55
CA ASN A 134 -17.59 -2.26 1.79
C ASN A 134 -16.73 -1.95 3.02
N SER A 135 -15.65 -1.19 2.87
CA SER A 135 -14.69 -0.95 3.95
C SER A 135 -15.01 0.28 4.81
N SER A 136 -15.96 1.09 4.38
CA SER A 136 -16.24 2.36 5.04
C SER A 136 -16.79 2.15 6.45
N LEU A 137 -16.30 2.92 7.39
CA LEU A 137 -16.86 2.93 8.75
C LEU A 137 -18.19 3.66 8.76
N SER A 138 -19.06 3.30 9.70
CA SER A 138 -20.25 4.11 9.96
C SER A 138 -19.82 5.45 10.56
N SER A 139 -20.69 6.47 10.47
CA SER A 139 -20.40 7.77 11.07
C SER A 139 -20.12 7.65 12.57
N GLU A 140 -20.88 6.81 13.27
CA GLU A 140 -20.70 6.59 14.70
C GLU A 140 -19.34 5.96 15.02
N GLN A 141 -18.95 4.94 14.25
CA GLN A 141 -17.63 4.30 14.42
C GLN A 141 -16.50 5.28 14.18
N PHE A 142 -16.62 6.09 13.13
CA PHE A 142 -15.60 7.07 12.80
C PHE A 142 -15.46 8.13 13.89
N ILE A 143 -16.58 8.66 14.38
CA ILE A 143 -16.59 9.64 15.47
C ILE A 143 -15.98 9.05 16.72
N SER A 144 -16.35 7.82 17.08
CA SER A 144 -15.80 7.15 18.26
C SER A 144 -14.28 7.01 18.19
N LEU A 145 -13.75 6.59 17.03
CA LEU A 145 -12.31 6.49 16.82
C LEU A 145 -11.63 7.85 16.87
N THR A 146 -12.25 8.85 16.27
CA THR A 146 -11.74 10.22 16.30
C THR A 146 -11.57 10.71 17.73
N GLU A 147 -12.59 10.51 18.56
CA GLU A 147 -12.54 10.90 19.97
C GLU A 147 -11.44 10.15 20.73
N SER A 148 -11.25 8.86 20.45
CA SER A 148 -10.23 8.07 21.13
C SER A 148 -8.79 8.49 20.78
N ILE A 149 -8.60 9.06 19.59
CA ILE A 149 -7.26 9.45 19.11
C ILE A 149 -6.92 10.87 19.48
N SER A 150 -7.86 11.81 19.35
CA SER A 150 -7.54 13.23 19.25
C SER A 150 -7.78 14.05 20.49
N LEU A 151 -8.43 13.52 21.51
CA LEU A 151 -9.01 14.43 22.49
C LEU A 151 -8.39 14.35 23.86
N LYS A 152 -7.11 14.37 23.86
CA LYS A 152 -6.39 14.45 25.12
C LYS A 152 -5.52 15.70 25.16
#